data_868d23ddbdc51e5838459c18a9b98cbf
#
_entry.id   868d23ddbdc51e5838459c18a9b98cbf
#
_cell.length_a   1.000
_cell.length_b   1.000
_cell.length_c   1.000
_cell.angle_alpha   90.00
_cell.angle_beta   90.00
_cell.angle_gamma   90.00
#
_symmetry.space_group_name_H-M   'P 1'
#
loop_
_entity.id
_entity.type
_entity.pdbx_description
1 polymer ?
#
loop_
_entity_poly.entity_id
_entity_poly.type
_entity_poly.pdbx_seq_one_letter_code
_entity_poly.pdbx_strand_id
1 'polypeptide(L)'
;MNQEPEMVAEEQDLPEQIAIRLAKRERLIASGSEAYPVSLEITATIDQVKNKDPDLDVDVATGESVGLAGRVMFQRNTGKLCFATLQAGSGSRIQIMLSLDKVGEENLEQYKELVDLGDHLFVSGEVITSKRGELSILVDNWAMAAKTIRPLPNLHNELGEEYRVRHRYVDLIVRDRAREVVQIRSKVMQSLRKTFTQDDFIEVETPMLQTIHGGASARPFKTHSNAFDTELFLRIAPELFLKRAVVGGIDRVYEINRNFRNEGADRTHSPEFAMLEAYEAYGDYNTMAALTQALIQNAAMDVFGTLQVQLEDGEVNDLSGD
;
A
#
# COMPACT_ATOMS: atom_id res chain seq x y z
N MET A 1 -25.69 -1.10 -26.65
CA MET A 1 -26.50 -1.48 -25.49
C MET A 1 -25.51 -1.90 -24.41
N ASN A 2 -25.13 -0.94 -23.55
CA ASN A 2 -24.23 -1.18 -22.43
C ASN A 2 -25.06 -1.82 -21.31
N GLN A 3 -24.77 -3.06 -21.00
CA GLN A 3 -25.21 -3.66 -19.74
C GLN A 3 -24.31 -3.06 -18.65
N GLU A 4 -24.91 -2.23 -17.79
CA GLU A 4 -24.30 -1.90 -16.49
C GLU A 4 -24.23 -3.18 -15.67
N PRO A 5 -23.06 -3.53 -15.08
CA PRO A 5 -22.96 -4.73 -14.28
C PRO A 5 -23.66 -4.55 -12.95
N GLU A 6 -24.12 -5.68 -12.39
CA GLU A 6 -24.85 -5.92 -11.15
C GLU A 6 -24.29 -5.27 -9.86
N MET A 7 -24.09 -3.96 -9.85
CA MET A 7 -23.76 -3.19 -8.62
C MET A 7 -24.99 -2.68 -7.85
N VAL A 8 -26.20 -2.94 -8.34
CA VAL A 8 -27.41 -2.25 -7.87
C VAL A 8 -27.90 -2.74 -6.51
N ALA A 9 -27.60 -3.97 -6.10
CA ALA A 9 -28.06 -4.51 -4.82
C ALA A 9 -27.21 -4.10 -3.60
N GLU A 10 -25.90 -3.90 -3.78
CA GLU A 10 -25.01 -3.46 -2.68
C GLU A 10 -25.09 -1.94 -2.40
N GLU A 11 -25.49 -1.12 -3.38
CA GLU A 11 -25.62 0.33 -3.18
C GLU A 11 -26.88 0.75 -2.39
N GLN A 12 -27.93 -0.06 -2.35
CA GLN A 12 -29.17 0.28 -1.64
C GLN A 12 -29.04 0.20 -0.12
N ASP A 13 -28.20 -0.70 0.41
CA ASP A 13 -27.97 -0.84 1.85
C ASP A 13 -26.86 0.10 2.39
N LEU A 14 -26.05 0.69 1.51
CA LEU A 14 -24.92 1.53 1.89
C LEU A 14 -25.33 2.78 2.70
N PRO A 15 -26.38 3.53 2.32
CA PRO A 15 -26.83 4.69 3.11
C PRO A 15 -27.28 4.31 4.51
N GLU A 16 -27.95 3.18 4.70
CA GLU A 16 -28.39 2.70 6.00
C GLU A 16 -27.21 2.30 6.88
N GLN A 17 -26.25 1.54 6.36
CA GLN A 17 -25.04 1.17 7.07
C GLN A 17 -24.21 2.38 7.49
N ILE A 18 -24.12 3.40 6.63
CA ILE A 18 -23.45 4.65 6.96
C ILE A 18 -24.15 5.37 8.10
N ALA A 19 -25.48 5.45 8.07
CA ALA A 19 -26.29 6.08 9.13
C ALA A 19 -26.12 5.37 10.49
N ILE A 20 -26.12 4.04 10.48
CA ILE A 20 -25.88 3.21 11.68
C ILE A 20 -24.49 3.52 12.26
N ARG A 21 -23.44 3.56 11.42
CA ARG A 21 -22.06 3.81 11.85
C ARG A 21 -21.86 5.24 12.35
N LEU A 22 -22.52 6.22 11.75
CA LEU A 22 -22.55 7.59 12.25
C LEU A 22 -23.21 7.67 13.63
N ALA A 23 -24.36 7.01 13.83
CA ALA A 23 -25.01 6.95 15.13
C ALA A 23 -24.13 6.26 16.21
N LYS A 24 -23.40 5.20 15.85
CA LYS A 24 -22.42 4.55 16.75
C LYS A 24 -21.26 5.51 17.09
N ARG A 25 -20.77 6.28 16.11
CA ARG A 25 -19.76 7.30 16.35
C ARG A 25 -20.24 8.35 17.36
N GLU A 26 -21.45 8.88 17.18
CA GLU A 26 -22.02 9.87 18.10
C GLU A 26 -22.18 9.29 19.52
N ARG A 27 -22.60 8.03 19.66
CA ARG A 27 -22.68 7.36 20.96
C ARG A 27 -21.31 7.18 21.61
N LEU A 28 -20.28 6.82 20.81
CA LEU A 28 -18.92 6.73 21.31
C LEU A 28 -18.43 8.08 21.88
N ILE A 29 -18.66 9.16 21.14
CA ILE A 29 -18.31 10.53 21.60
C ILE A 29 -19.11 10.91 22.84
N ALA A 30 -20.40 10.62 22.88
CA ALA A 30 -21.27 10.93 24.02
C ALA A 30 -20.89 10.15 25.30
N SER A 31 -20.25 8.97 25.18
CA SER A 31 -19.69 8.22 26.31
C SER A 31 -18.37 8.81 26.84
N GLY A 32 -17.86 9.90 26.25
CA GLY A 32 -16.59 10.52 26.63
C GLY A 32 -15.35 9.90 25.97
N SER A 33 -15.55 8.97 25.02
CA SER A 33 -14.47 8.35 24.26
C SER A 33 -14.21 9.11 22.96
N GLU A 34 -12.96 9.10 22.50
CA GLU A 34 -12.59 9.71 21.23
C GLU A 34 -12.82 8.71 20.06
N ALA A 35 -13.48 9.18 18.99
CA ALA A 35 -13.64 8.39 17.78
C ALA A 35 -12.40 8.42 16.87
N TYR A 36 -11.54 9.43 17.05
CA TYR A 36 -10.31 9.68 16.29
C TYR A 36 -9.26 10.32 17.19
N PRO A 37 -8.66 9.57 18.12
CA PRO A 37 -7.66 10.10 19.05
C PRO A 37 -6.42 10.57 18.30
N VAL A 38 -5.79 11.64 18.81
CA VAL A 38 -4.57 12.22 18.24
C VAL A 38 -3.36 11.33 18.50
N SER A 39 -3.35 10.63 19.64
CA SER A 39 -2.24 9.75 20.05
C SER A 39 -2.76 8.48 20.70
N LEU A 40 -1.99 7.41 20.58
CA LEU A 40 -2.23 6.11 21.19
C LEU A 40 -0.91 5.59 21.78
N GLU A 41 -0.98 4.86 22.88
CA GLU A 41 0.19 4.28 23.54
C GLU A 41 0.65 2.97 22.86
N ILE A 42 1.00 3.07 21.57
CA ILE A 42 1.48 1.93 20.80
C ILE A 42 2.91 1.62 21.22
N THR A 43 3.15 0.42 21.78
CA THR A 43 4.46 -0.05 22.22
C THR A 43 5.06 -1.09 21.28
N ALA A 44 4.24 -1.76 20.45
CA ALA A 44 4.68 -2.74 19.48
C ALA A 44 3.80 -2.75 18.23
N THR A 45 4.36 -3.13 17.10
CA THR A 45 3.60 -3.45 15.88
C THR A 45 3.17 -4.92 15.89
N ILE A 46 2.13 -5.26 15.12
CA ILE A 46 1.70 -6.66 14.94
C ILE A 46 2.86 -7.51 14.41
N ASP A 47 3.65 -6.98 13.47
CA ASP A 47 4.82 -7.69 12.92
C ASP A 47 5.88 -7.96 13.97
N GLN A 48 6.17 -7.00 14.86
CA GLN A 48 7.13 -7.20 15.95
C GLN A 48 6.68 -8.29 16.91
N VAL A 49 5.40 -8.29 17.31
CA VAL A 49 4.85 -9.33 18.20
C VAL A 49 4.96 -10.70 17.54
N LYS A 50 4.58 -10.83 16.26
CA LYS A 50 4.65 -12.11 15.54
C LYS A 50 6.06 -12.64 15.32
N ASN A 51 7.03 -11.75 15.14
CA ASN A 51 8.42 -12.14 14.86
C ASN A 51 9.24 -12.40 16.11
N LYS A 52 8.75 -11.97 17.29
CA LYS A 52 9.50 -12.11 18.54
C LYS A 52 9.54 -13.57 19.04
N ASP A 53 8.36 -14.22 19.06
CA ASP A 53 8.17 -15.55 19.59
C ASP A 53 7.35 -16.41 18.62
N PRO A 54 7.92 -16.82 17.47
CA PRO A 54 7.17 -17.52 16.42
C PRO A 54 6.70 -18.92 16.81
N ASP A 55 7.36 -19.57 17.78
CA ASP A 55 7.18 -20.97 18.13
C ASP A 55 6.67 -21.17 19.58
N LEU A 56 5.81 -20.27 20.08
CA LEU A 56 5.20 -20.43 21.41
C LEU A 56 4.32 -21.69 21.47
N ASP A 57 4.45 -22.43 22.55
CA ASP A 57 3.59 -23.58 22.86
C ASP A 57 2.11 -23.15 22.99
N VAL A 58 1.21 -24.11 22.88
CA VAL A 58 -0.24 -23.89 23.00
C VAL A 58 -0.62 -23.54 24.44
N ASP A 59 -1.57 -22.61 24.61
CA ASP A 59 -2.13 -22.21 25.92
C ASP A 59 -1.09 -21.60 26.88
N VAL A 60 -0.15 -20.79 26.33
CA VAL A 60 0.89 -20.12 27.10
C VAL A 60 0.56 -18.65 27.28
N ALA A 61 0.72 -18.14 28.48
CA ALA A 61 0.75 -16.72 28.81
C ALA A 61 2.21 -16.28 28.96
N THR A 62 2.63 -15.28 28.17
CA THR A 62 4.06 -14.88 28.15
C THR A 62 4.45 -13.94 29.28
N GLY A 63 3.48 -13.32 29.97
CA GLY A 63 3.70 -12.25 30.93
C GLY A 63 4.07 -10.90 30.29
N GLU A 64 4.20 -10.85 28.97
CA GLU A 64 4.51 -9.62 28.25
C GLU A 64 3.24 -8.87 27.87
N SER A 65 3.11 -7.60 28.28
CA SER A 65 2.02 -6.71 27.89
C SER A 65 2.48 -5.77 26.79
N VAL A 66 1.65 -5.62 25.76
CA VAL A 66 1.87 -4.73 24.61
C VAL A 66 0.67 -3.87 24.33
N GLY A 67 0.92 -2.68 23.79
CA GLY A 67 -0.10 -1.82 23.17
C GLY A 67 0.08 -1.85 21.66
N LEU A 68 -0.94 -2.24 20.92
CA LEU A 68 -0.91 -2.26 19.45
C LEU A 68 -2.22 -1.80 18.83
N ALA A 69 -2.17 -1.39 17.56
CA ALA A 69 -3.35 -0.98 16.81
C ALA A 69 -3.42 -1.69 15.46
N GLY A 70 -4.65 -1.90 14.99
CA GLY A 70 -4.90 -2.52 13.69
C GLY A 70 -6.35 -2.39 13.25
N ARG A 71 -6.59 -2.69 11.98
CA ARG A 71 -7.94 -2.70 11.40
C ARG A 71 -8.66 -3.99 11.72
N VAL A 72 -9.88 -3.89 12.21
CA VAL A 72 -10.77 -5.03 12.48
C VAL A 72 -11.22 -5.65 11.17
N MET A 73 -10.75 -6.86 10.89
CA MET A 73 -11.07 -7.61 9.66
C MET A 73 -12.05 -8.76 9.91
N PHE A 74 -12.14 -9.21 11.13
CA PHE A 74 -13.06 -10.26 11.56
C PHE A 74 -13.49 -10.03 13.01
N GLN A 75 -14.74 -10.40 13.33
CA GLN A 75 -15.28 -10.39 14.68
C GLN A 75 -16.15 -11.61 14.94
N ARG A 76 -16.08 -12.15 16.15
CA ARG A 76 -16.96 -13.20 16.64
C ARG A 76 -17.27 -12.97 18.12
N ASN A 77 -18.53 -12.76 18.45
CA ASN A 77 -19.02 -12.54 19.80
C ASN A 77 -19.68 -13.84 20.32
N THR A 78 -19.18 -14.35 21.46
CA THR A 78 -19.66 -15.58 22.10
C THR A 78 -20.18 -15.33 23.52
N GLY A 79 -20.85 -14.19 23.75
CA GLY A 79 -21.34 -13.80 25.06
C GLY A 79 -20.26 -13.17 25.93
N LYS A 80 -19.63 -13.95 26.82
CA LYS A 80 -18.60 -13.48 27.77
C LYS A 80 -17.21 -13.31 27.16
N LEU A 81 -17.02 -13.74 25.92
CA LEU A 81 -15.73 -13.70 25.22
C LEU A 81 -15.95 -13.24 23.78
N CYS A 82 -15.23 -12.21 23.37
CA CYS A 82 -15.21 -11.71 22.00
C CYS A 82 -13.86 -11.95 21.38
N PHE A 83 -13.85 -12.31 20.12
CA PHE A 83 -12.65 -12.46 19.30
C PHE A 83 -12.70 -11.48 18.15
N ALA A 84 -11.58 -10.90 17.81
CA ALA A 84 -11.41 -10.17 16.56
C ALA A 84 -10.02 -10.44 15.96
N THR A 85 -9.91 -10.18 14.66
CA THR A 85 -8.61 -10.18 13.98
C THR A 85 -8.28 -8.76 13.60
N LEU A 86 -7.15 -8.25 14.09
CA LEU A 86 -6.59 -6.96 13.71
C LEU A 86 -5.57 -7.14 12.59
N GLN A 87 -5.64 -6.28 11.59
CA GLN A 87 -4.71 -6.24 10.45
C GLN A 87 -3.86 -4.97 10.51
N ALA A 88 -2.53 -5.16 10.43
CA ALA A 88 -1.56 -4.07 10.26
C ALA A 88 -1.53 -3.52 8.83
N GLY A 89 -0.86 -2.40 8.62
CA GLY A 89 -0.61 -1.84 7.28
C GLY A 89 0.23 -2.75 6.38
N SER A 90 1.10 -3.58 6.96
CA SER A 90 1.86 -4.63 6.26
C SER A 90 0.99 -5.76 5.69
N GLY A 91 -0.24 -5.92 6.22
CA GLY A 91 -1.11 -7.06 5.97
C GLY A 91 -1.05 -8.14 7.03
N SER A 92 -0.06 -8.10 7.94
CA SER A 92 0.02 -9.03 9.06
C SER A 92 -1.21 -8.94 9.95
N ARG A 93 -1.65 -10.09 10.45
CA ARG A 93 -2.86 -10.22 11.25
C ARG A 93 -2.55 -10.86 12.60
N ILE A 94 -3.25 -10.40 13.63
CA ILE A 94 -3.19 -10.99 14.98
C ILE A 94 -4.60 -11.10 15.55
N GLN A 95 -4.85 -12.17 16.29
CA GLN A 95 -6.08 -12.34 17.05
C GLN A 95 -6.06 -11.48 18.31
N ILE A 96 -7.18 -10.89 18.66
CA ILE A 96 -7.42 -10.30 19.98
C ILE A 96 -8.58 -11.02 20.68
N MET A 97 -8.47 -11.14 22.00
CA MET A 97 -9.46 -11.80 22.84
C MET A 97 -9.89 -10.85 23.97
N LEU A 98 -11.16 -10.44 23.94
CA LEU A 98 -11.73 -9.61 25.00
C LEU A 98 -12.61 -10.50 25.88
N SER A 99 -12.20 -10.76 27.11
CA SER A 99 -12.98 -11.54 28.06
C SER A 99 -13.66 -10.63 29.08
N LEU A 100 -14.88 -11.00 29.52
CA LEU A 100 -15.63 -10.28 30.56
C LEU A 100 -14.79 -10.07 31.84
N ASP A 101 -13.99 -11.10 32.20
CA ASP A 101 -13.20 -11.09 33.43
C ASP A 101 -12.02 -10.09 33.38
N LYS A 102 -11.53 -9.76 32.17
CA LYS A 102 -10.40 -8.85 31.96
C LYS A 102 -10.87 -7.41 31.71
N VAL A 103 -11.76 -7.21 30.75
CA VAL A 103 -12.15 -5.87 30.32
C VAL A 103 -13.33 -5.28 31.11
N GLY A 104 -14.06 -6.13 31.88
CA GLY A 104 -15.29 -5.74 32.60
C GLY A 104 -16.54 -5.73 31.70
N GLU A 105 -17.71 -5.73 32.33
CA GLU A 105 -18.99 -5.84 31.63
C GLU A 105 -19.28 -4.61 30.75
N GLU A 106 -19.09 -3.43 31.28
CA GLU A 106 -19.36 -2.18 30.57
C GLU A 106 -18.51 -2.03 29.29
N ASN A 107 -17.18 -2.25 29.39
CA ASN A 107 -16.27 -2.17 28.26
C ASN A 107 -16.52 -3.27 27.21
N LEU A 108 -16.93 -4.48 27.66
CA LEU A 108 -17.26 -5.55 26.74
C LEU A 108 -18.54 -5.28 25.95
N GLU A 109 -19.57 -4.73 26.60
CA GLU A 109 -20.82 -4.34 25.92
C GLU A 109 -20.59 -3.14 24.97
N GLN A 110 -19.82 -2.14 25.39
CA GLN A 110 -19.42 -1.03 24.51
C GLN A 110 -18.68 -1.55 23.26
N TYR A 111 -17.75 -2.49 23.43
CA TYR A 111 -17.05 -3.11 22.32
C TYR A 111 -18.03 -3.76 21.33
N LYS A 112 -18.95 -4.59 21.83
CA LYS A 112 -19.94 -5.30 20.99
C LYS A 112 -20.88 -4.34 20.25
N GLU A 113 -21.24 -3.25 20.90
CA GLU A 113 -22.19 -2.29 20.36
C GLU A 113 -21.55 -1.32 19.36
N LEU A 114 -20.36 -0.83 19.62
CA LEU A 114 -19.77 0.31 18.91
C LEU A 114 -18.72 -0.05 17.87
N VAL A 115 -18.12 -1.26 17.97
CA VAL A 115 -17.06 -1.66 17.04
C VAL A 115 -17.64 -2.40 15.85
N ASP A 116 -17.22 -2.00 14.65
CA ASP A 116 -17.62 -2.60 13.38
C ASP A 116 -16.40 -3.12 12.59
N LEU A 117 -16.66 -4.02 11.63
CA LEU A 117 -15.65 -4.41 10.66
C LEU A 117 -15.14 -3.19 9.90
N GLY A 118 -13.82 -3.08 9.79
CA GLY A 118 -13.15 -1.95 9.16
C GLY A 118 -12.69 -0.86 10.12
N ASP A 119 -13.19 -0.81 11.36
CA ASP A 119 -12.70 0.12 12.37
C ASP A 119 -11.23 -0.15 12.69
N HIS A 120 -10.49 0.88 13.07
CA HIS A 120 -9.20 0.71 13.70
C HIS A 120 -9.35 0.71 15.21
N LEU A 121 -8.81 -0.31 15.85
CA LEU A 121 -8.76 -0.43 17.29
C LEU A 121 -7.32 -0.33 17.78
N PHE A 122 -7.17 0.31 18.91
CA PHE A 122 -6.05 0.15 19.82
C PHE A 122 -6.44 -0.85 20.89
N VAL A 123 -5.54 -1.75 21.24
CA VAL A 123 -5.68 -2.69 22.37
C VAL A 123 -4.38 -2.75 23.17
N SER A 124 -4.52 -2.82 24.47
CA SER A 124 -3.41 -3.18 25.35
C SER A 124 -3.74 -4.48 26.09
N GLY A 125 -2.74 -5.34 26.25
CA GLY A 125 -2.94 -6.62 26.90
C GLY A 125 -1.75 -7.55 26.78
N GLU A 126 -1.90 -8.72 27.33
CA GLU A 126 -0.86 -9.75 27.40
C GLU A 126 -0.78 -10.55 26.08
N VAL A 127 0.44 -10.79 25.61
CA VAL A 127 0.70 -11.70 24.49
C VAL A 127 0.55 -13.14 24.98
N ILE A 128 -0.34 -13.89 24.34
CA ILE A 128 -0.64 -15.28 24.68
C ILE A 128 -0.73 -16.15 23.43
N THR A 129 -0.68 -17.45 23.61
CA THR A 129 -1.23 -18.41 22.63
C THR A 129 -2.58 -18.93 23.15
N SER A 130 -3.55 -18.97 22.26
CA SER A 130 -4.90 -19.51 22.58
C SER A 130 -4.81 -21.03 22.78
N LYS A 131 -5.88 -21.62 23.36
CA LYS A 131 -6.03 -23.09 23.46
C LYS A 131 -5.95 -23.86 22.15
N ARG A 132 -6.01 -23.14 21.00
CA ARG A 132 -5.84 -23.72 19.67
C ARG A 132 -4.48 -23.40 19.05
N GLY A 133 -3.57 -22.79 19.80
CA GLY A 133 -2.22 -22.43 19.36
C GLY A 133 -2.17 -21.12 18.55
N GLU A 134 -3.24 -20.31 18.51
CA GLU A 134 -3.21 -19.06 17.77
C GLU A 134 -2.63 -17.93 18.63
N LEU A 135 -1.57 -17.25 18.13
CA LEU A 135 -0.97 -16.10 18.78
C LEU A 135 -2.00 -14.97 18.90
N SER A 136 -2.21 -14.49 20.11
CA SER A 136 -3.31 -13.61 20.45
C SER A 136 -2.89 -12.56 21.47
N ILE A 137 -3.61 -11.45 21.53
CA ILE A 137 -3.55 -10.51 22.64
C ILE A 137 -4.76 -10.74 23.54
N LEU A 138 -4.52 -11.12 24.79
CA LEU A 138 -5.55 -11.13 25.83
C LEU A 138 -5.71 -9.70 26.33
N VAL A 139 -6.79 -9.05 25.91
CA VAL A 139 -6.99 -7.61 26.04
C VAL A 139 -7.36 -7.25 27.49
N ASP A 140 -6.63 -6.32 28.07
CA ASP A 140 -6.96 -5.66 29.33
C ASP A 140 -7.75 -4.36 29.11
N ASN A 141 -7.41 -3.61 28.03
CA ASN A 141 -8.11 -2.38 27.67
C ASN A 141 -8.14 -2.20 26.14
N TRP A 142 -9.17 -1.49 25.65
CA TRP A 142 -9.30 -1.13 24.25
C TRP A 142 -9.76 0.31 24.09
N ALA A 143 -9.42 0.91 22.94
CA ALA A 143 -9.91 2.21 22.51
C ALA A 143 -10.14 2.24 21.01
N MET A 144 -11.09 3.06 20.57
CA MET A 144 -11.25 3.35 19.14
C MET A 144 -10.04 4.15 18.66
N ALA A 145 -9.32 3.62 17.69
CA ALA A 145 -8.23 4.35 17.03
C ALA A 145 -8.76 5.18 15.84
N ALA A 146 -9.70 4.62 15.06
CA ALA A 146 -10.44 5.36 14.05
C ALA A 146 -11.75 4.67 13.72
N LYS A 147 -12.87 5.37 13.88
CA LYS A 147 -14.20 4.87 13.50
C LYS A 147 -14.39 4.96 11.99
N THR A 148 -14.60 3.83 11.34
CA THR A 148 -14.87 3.73 9.91
C THR A 148 -16.34 3.94 9.60
N ILE A 149 -16.67 4.96 8.82
CA ILE A 149 -18.06 5.28 8.48
C ILE A 149 -18.57 4.46 7.30
N ARG A 150 -17.76 4.25 6.27
CA ARG A 150 -18.12 3.40 5.14
C ARG A 150 -17.76 1.94 5.44
N PRO A 151 -18.70 0.99 5.29
CA PRO A 151 -18.41 -0.43 5.47
C PRO A 151 -17.37 -0.90 4.44
N LEU A 152 -16.60 -1.93 4.80
CA LEU A 152 -15.80 -2.66 3.83
C LEU A 152 -16.74 -3.43 2.88
N PRO A 153 -16.31 -3.68 1.63
CA PRO A 153 -17.05 -4.57 0.74
C PRO A 153 -17.12 -5.98 1.31
N ASN A 154 -18.04 -6.77 0.79
CA ASN A 154 -18.13 -8.18 1.18
C ASN A 154 -16.81 -8.90 0.84
N LEU A 155 -16.08 -9.33 1.89
CA LEU A 155 -14.76 -9.95 1.76
C LEU A 155 -14.80 -11.37 1.17
N HIS A 156 -15.99 -11.95 1.01
CA HIS A 156 -16.18 -13.27 0.40
C HIS A 156 -16.34 -13.20 -1.13
N ASN A 157 -16.58 -12.02 -1.67
CA ASN A 157 -16.74 -11.81 -3.10
C ASN A 157 -15.46 -11.19 -3.68
N GLU A 158 -15.06 -11.64 -4.88
CA GLU A 158 -13.98 -10.99 -5.60
C GLU A 158 -14.41 -9.60 -6.09
N LEU A 159 -13.56 -8.62 -5.85
CA LEU A 159 -13.77 -7.27 -6.36
C LEU A 159 -13.49 -7.23 -7.86
N GLY A 160 -14.42 -6.70 -8.65
CA GLY A 160 -14.22 -6.48 -10.08
C GLY A 160 -13.01 -5.57 -10.36
N GLU A 161 -12.36 -5.75 -11.51
CA GLU A 161 -11.13 -5.02 -11.87
C GLU A 161 -11.35 -3.50 -11.87
N GLU A 162 -12.43 -3.01 -12.46
CA GLU A 162 -12.76 -1.59 -12.49
C GLU A 162 -12.95 -1.00 -11.08
N TYR A 163 -13.65 -1.71 -10.22
CA TYR A 163 -13.82 -1.29 -8.82
C TYR A 163 -12.47 -1.20 -8.09
N ARG A 164 -11.59 -2.18 -8.26
CA ARG A 164 -10.25 -2.20 -7.66
C ARG A 164 -9.38 -1.02 -8.11
N VAL A 165 -9.46 -0.66 -9.39
CA VAL A 165 -8.71 0.47 -9.95
C VAL A 165 -9.26 1.80 -9.43
N ARG A 166 -10.59 1.99 -9.43
CA ARG A 166 -11.24 3.23 -8.98
C ARG A 166 -11.18 3.41 -7.46
N HIS A 167 -11.22 2.31 -6.70
CA HIS A 167 -11.17 2.30 -5.23
C HIS A 167 -9.89 1.63 -4.73
N ARG A 168 -8.74 2.06 -5.24
CA ARG A 168 -7.45 1.44 -4.93
C ARG A 168 -7.18 1.32 -3.43
N TYR A 169 -7.63 2.27 -2.62
CA TYR A 169 -7.53 2.22 -1.17
C TYR A 169 -8.30 1.04 -0.55
N VAL A 170 -9.46 0.68 -1.10
CA VAL A 170 -10.23 -0.51 -0.66
C VAL A 170 -9.49 -1.78 -1.06
N ASP A 171 -9.01 -1.86 -2.30
CA ASP A 171 -8.20 -2.98 -2.80
C ASP A 171 -6.97 -3.24 -1.91
N LEU A 172 -6.28 -2.18 -1.48
CA LEU A 172 -5.15 -2.26 -0.55
C LEU A 172 -5.56 -2.77 0.85
N ILE A 173 -6.79 -2.52 1.31
CA ILE A 173 -7.28 -3.03 2.60
C ILE A 173 -7.55 -4.54 2.52
N VAL A 174 -8.19 -5.00 1.45
CA VAL A 174 -8.78 -6.34 1.41
C VAL A 174 -7.93 -7.39 0.71
N ARG A 175 -7.02 -6.99 -0.17
CA ARG A 175 -6.17 -7.92 -0.94
C ARG A 175 -4.70 -7.81 -0.58
N ASP A 176 -4.12 -8.93 -0.16
CA ASP A 176 -2.69 -9.03 0.17
C ASP A 176 -1.82 -8.73 -1.06
N ARG A 177 -2.18 -9.28 -2.22
CA ARG A 177 -1.47 -9.03 -3.48
C ARG A 177 -1.41 -7.55 -3.87
N ALA A 178 -2.46 -6.78 -3.59
CA ALA A 178 -2.46 -5.35 -3.87
C ALA A 178 -1.37 -4.59 -3.08
N ARG A 179 -1.19 -4.95 -1.80
CA ARG A 179 -0.12 -4.39 -0.94
C ARG A 179 1.25 -4.87 -1.36
N GLU A 180 1.37 -6.16 -1.65
CA GLU A 180 2.61 -6.78 -2.11
C GLU A 180 3.16 -6.08 -3.36
N VAL A 181 2.31 -5.83 -4.37
CA VAL A 181 2.70 -5.10 -5.60
C VAL A 181 3.26 -3.71 -5.29
N VAL A 182 2.67 -2.98 -4.33
CA VAL A 182 3.20 -1.66 -3.92
C VAL A 182 4.58 -1.80 -3.27
N GLN A 183 4.76 -2.81 -2.42
CA GLN A 183 6.05 -3.08 -1.76
C GLN A 183 7.12 -3.54 -2.76
N ILE A 184 6.77 -4.44 -3.68
CA ILE A 184 7.65 -4.89 -4.78
C ILE A 184 8.10 -3.68 -5.60
N ARG A 185 7.16 -2.84 -6.06
CA ARG A 185 7.50 -1.63 -6.81
C ARG A 185 8.45 -0.72 -6.05
N SER A 186 8.23 -0.49 -4.76
CA SER A 186 9.12 0.32 -3.92
C SER A 186 10.54 -0.26 -3.86
N LYS A 187 10.67 -1.57 -3.65
CA LYS A 187 11.96 -2.26 -3.62
C LYS A 187 12.67 -2.22 -4.98
N VAL A 188 11.94 -2.45 -6.08
CA VAL A 188 12.49 -2.33 -7.45
C VAL A 188 13.07 -0.93 -7.65
N MET A 189 12.33 0.14 -7.30
CA MET A 189 12.82 1.52 -7.45
C MET A 189 14.08 1.80 -6.62
N GLN A 190 14.18 1.23 -5.42
CA GLN A 190 15.39 1.34 -4.58
C GLN A 190 16.57 0.59 -5.21
N SER A 191 16.34 -0.62 -5.74
CA SER A 191 17.37 -1.41 -6.42
C SER A 191 17.91 -0.73 -7.68
N LEU A 192 17.04 -0.15 -8.51
CA LEU A 192 17.44 0.61 -9.69
C LEU A 192 18.37 1.77 -9.30
N ARG A 193 17.99 2.57 -8.30
CA ARG A 193 18.82 3.68 -7.81
C ARG A 193 20.15 3.20 -7.22
N LYS A 194 20.13 2.08 -6.50
CA LYS A 194 21.35 1.48 -5.95
C LYS A 194 22.33 1.08 -7.07
N THR A 195 21.84 0.42 -8.13
CA THR A 195 22.65 0.02 -9.28
C THR A 195 23.24 1.25 -9.98
N PHE A 196 22.45 2.27 -10.28
CA PHE A 196 22.95 3.50 -10.87
C PHE A 196 24.02 4.20 -10.00
N THR A 197 23.80 4.22 -8.68
CA THR A 197 24.78 4.83 -7.75
C THR A 197 26.09 4.04 -7.73
N GLN A 198 26.04 2.72 -7.85
CA GLN A 198 27.24 1.87 -7.90
C GLN A 198 28.05 2.08 -9.17
N ASP A 199 27.40 2.49 -10.25
CA ASP A 199 28.04 2.79 -11.55
C ASP A 199 28.30 4.30 -11.75
N ASP A 200 28.31 5.08 -10.65
CA ASP A 200 28.60 6.52 -10.63
C ASP A 200 27.66 7.39 -11.48
N PHE A 201 26.43 6.95 -11.71
CA PHE A 201 25.41 7.79 -12.34
C PHE A 201 24.83 8.81 -11.36
N ILE A 202 24.60 10.01 -11.83
CA ILE A 202 23.98 11.12 -11.10
C ILE A 202 22.47 11.15 -11.42
N GLU A 203 21.62 11.04 -10.41
CA GLU A 203 20.18 11.27 -10.56
C GLU A 203 19.90 12.77 -10.65
N VAL A 204 19.13 13.17 -11.65
CA VAL A 204 18.72 14.56 -11.84
C VAL A 204 17.20 14.65 -11.99
N GLU A 205 16.65 15.83 -11.72
CA GLU A 205 15.26 16.20 -12.00
C GLU A 205 15.26 17.35 -13.01
N THR A 206 14.73 17.06 -14.21
CA THR A 206 14.65 18.07 -15.28
C THR A 206 13.21 18.61 -15.41
N PRO A 207 13.02 19.80 -16.03
CA PRO A 207 11.70 20.42 -16.09
C PRO A 207 10.64 19.57 -16.78
N MET A 208 9.49 19.43 -16.13
CA MET A 208 8.30 18.82 -16.73
C MET A 208 7.53 19.78 -17.63
N LEU A 209 7.57 21.09 -17.34
CA LEU A 209 7.02 22.14 -18.19
C LEU A 209 8.14 22.64 -19.13
N GLN A 210 7.93 22.53 -20.42
CA GLN A 210 8.93 22.81 -21.44
C GLN A 210 8.37 23.78 -22.48
N THR A 211 9.21 24.68 -22.96
CA THR A 211 8.87 25.59 -24.06
C THR A 211 8.95 24.89 -25.43
N ILE A 212 9.75 23.83 -25.52
CA ILE A 212 9.90 23.00 -26.73
C ILE A 212 9.80 21.55 -26.27
N HIS A 213 8.83 20.83 -26.79
CA HIS A 213 8.72 19.38 -26.59
C HIS A 213 9.59 18.60 -27.57
N GLY A 214 10.09 17.44 -27.17
CA GLY A 214 10.91 16.59 -28.03
C GLY A 214 11.45 15.37 -27.28
N GLY A 215 12.31 14.59 -27.95
CA GLY A 215 12.89 13.35 -27.41
C GLY A 215 12.04 12.10 -27.65
N ALA A 216 10.85 12.26 -28.24
CA ALA A 216 9.99 11.16 -28.65
C ALA A 216 9.05 11.60 -29.78
N SER A 217 8.43 10.62 -30.45
CA SER A 217 7.38 10.87 -31.42
C SER A 217 6.02 10.68 -30.72
N ALA A 218 5.56 11.74 -30.03
CA ALA A 218 4.31 11.72 -29.29
C ALA A 218 3.64 13.10 -29.30
N ARG A 219 2.30 13.12 -29.09
CA ARG A 219 1.54 14.36 -28.96
C ARG A 219 1.65 14.90 -27.54
N PRO A 220 2.09 16.15 -27.29
CA PRO A 220 2.18 16.72 -25.96
C PRO A 220 0.82 17.21 -25.46
N PHE A 221 0.65 17.31 -24.14
CA PHE A 221 -0.33 18.19 -23.52
C PHE A 221 0.18 19.63 -23.56
N LYS A 222 -0.70 20.57 -23.88
CA LYS A 222 -0.41 21.99 -23.91
C LYS A 222 -1.02 22.68 -22.69
N THR A 223 -0.29 23.67 -22.18
CA THR A 223 -0.75 24.53 -21.10
C THR A 223 -0.22 25.97 -21.32
N HIS A 224 -0.57 26.90 -20.44
CA HIS A 224 -0.19 28.29 -20.54
C HIS A 224 0.39 28.79 -19.21
N SER A 225 1.47 29.54 -19.29
CA SER A 225 2.07 30.24 -18.13
C SER A 225 1.50 31.65 -18.06
N ASN A 226 0.69 31.93 -17.06
CA ASN A 226 0.12 33.29 -16.85
C ASN A 226 1.20 34.33 -16.53
N ALA A 227 2.26 33.93 -15.82
CA ALA A 227 3.33 34.84 -15.44
C ALA A 227 4.19 35.32 -16.61
N PHE A 228 4.35 34.49 -17.64
CA PHE A 228 5.20 34.78 -18.80
C PHE A 228 4.38 34.94 -20.09
N ASP A 229 3.05 34.82 -20.01
CA ASP A 229 2.15 34.88 -21.16
C ASP A 229 2.63 34.02 -22.34
N THR A 230 2.96 32.75 -22.05
CA THR A 230 3.57 31.85 -23.04
C THR A 230 2.98 30.44 -22.99
N GLU A 231 2.89 29.80 -24.16
CA GLU A 231 2.52 28.38 -24.26
C GLU A 231 3.64 27.49 -23.73
N LEU A 232 3.27 26.51 -22.93
CA LEU A 232 4.14 25.46 -22.42
C LEU A 232 3.57 24.08 -22.74
N PHE A 233 4.45 23.11 -22.75
CA PHE A 233 4.12 21.72 -22.98
C PHE A 233 4.50 20.87 -21.76
N LEU A 234 3.65 19.93 -21.39
CA LEU A 234 4.09 18.85 -20.50
C LEU A 234 5.03 17.94 -21.30
N ARG A 235 6.19 17.63 -20.74
CA ARG A 235 7.23 16.86 -21.44
C ARG A 235 6.74 15.47 -21.87
N ILE A 236 7.15 15.06 -23.06
CA ILE A 236 6.93 13.72 -23.60
C ILE A 236 8.10 12.77 -23.34
N ALA A 237 9.28 13.33 -23.02
CA ALA A 237 10.52 12.65 -22.65
C ALA A 237 11.48 13.64 -21.96
N PRO A 238 12.41 13.20 -21.09
CA PRO A 238 13.46 14.03 -20.50
C PRO A 238 14.70 14.19 -21.39
N GLU A 239 14.79 13.49 -22.52
CA GLU A 239 15.95 13.32 -23.40
C GLU A 239 16.74 14.61 -23.65
N LEU A 240 16.04 15.67 -24.07
CA LEU A 240 16.72 16.92 -24.46
C LEU A 240 17.48 17.58 -23.31
N PHE A 241 16.96 17.47 -22.08
CA PHE A 241 17.62 18.02 -20.91
C PHE A 241 18.73 17.11 -20.40
N LEU A 242 18.57 15.80 -20.45
CA LEU A 242 19.60 14.85 -20.05
C LEU A 242 20.81 14.94 -21.00
N LYS A 243 20.59 15.08 -22.30
CA LYS A 243 21.66 15.33 -23.26
C LYS A 243 22.39 16.65 -23.00
N ARG A 244 21.68 17.72 -22.59
CA ARG A 244 22.31 18.97 -22.18
C ARG A 244 23.16 18.80 -20.92
N ALA A 245 22.74 17.96 -19.96
CA ALA A 245 23.53 17.64 -18.79
C ALA A 245 24.86 16.97 -19.16
N VAL A 246 24.82 16.00 -20.11
CA VAL A 246 26.03 15.37 -20.63
C VAL A 246 26.95 16.39 -21.35
N VAL A 247 26.40 17.26 -22.21
CA VAL A 247 27.13 18.34 -22.85
C VAL A 247 27.74 19.31 -21.82
N GLY A 248 27.07 19.50 -20.69
CA GLY A 248 27.53 20.31 -19.56
C GLY A 248 28.63 19.65 -18.71
N GLY A 249 29.02 18.40 -19.01
CA GLY A 249 30.10 17.69 -18.32
C GLY A 249 29.67 16.73 -17.25
N ILE A 250 28.39 16.33 -17.22
CA ILE A 250 27.89 15.22 -16.38
C ILE A 250 27.99 13.94 -17.21
N ASP A 251 29.07 13.19 -17.05
CA ASP A 251 29.38 12.06 -17.92
C ASP A 251 28.37 10.90 -17.82
N ARG A 252 27.75 10.70 -16.64
CA ARG A 252 26.74 9.68 -16.37
C ARG A 252 25.55 10.28 -15.64
N VAL A 253 24.39 10.29 -16.29
CA VAL A 253 23.19 10.94 -15.78
C VAL A 253 21.97 10.08 -16.03
N TYR A 254 21.04 10.06 -15.07
CA TYR A 254 19.75 9.43 -15.25
C TYR A 254 18.64 10.22 -14.56
N GLU A 255 17.41 9.94 -14.99
CA GLU A 255 16.21 10.46 -14.38
C GLU A 255 15.12 9.37 -14.33
N ILE A 256 14.45 9.23 -13.20
CA ILE A 256 13.25 8.41 -13.03
C ILE A 256 12.11 9.34 -12.66
N ASN A 257 11.24 9.67 -13.62
CA ASN A 257 10.21 10.66 -13.38
C ASN A 257 9.00 10.48 -14.33
N ARG A 258 8.01 11.36 -14.24
CA ARG A 258 6.79 11.33 -15.04
C ARG A 258 6.98 11.94 -16.42
N ASN A 259 6.34 11.31 -17.42
CA ASN A 259 6.15 11.84 -18.76
C ASN A 259 4.68 11.80 -19.14
N PHE A 260 4.31 12.61 -20.11
CA PHE A 260 2.93 12.86 -20.48
C PHE A 260 2.77 12.76 -21.99
N ARG A 261 1.89 11.90 -22.48
CA ARG A 261 1.59 11.74 -23.90
C ARG A 261 0.08 11.83 -24.12
N ASN A 262 -0.36 12.83 -24.89
CA ASN A 262 -1.77 13.09 -25.16
C ASN A 262 -2.26 12.25 -26.35
N GLU A 263 -2.30 10.95 -26.14
CA GLU A 263 -2.68 9.94 -27.14
C GLU A 263 -3.76 9.03 -26.55
N GLY A 264 -4.09 7.94 -27.25
CA GLY A 264 -5.08 6.97 -26.78
C GLY A 264 -4.66 6.29 -25.46
N ALA A 265 -5.63 5.96 -24.61
CA ALA A 265 -5.43 5.21 -23.37
C ALA A 265 -6.03 3.80 -23.52
N ASP A 266 -5.28 2.79 -23.08
CA ASP A 266 -5.69 1.38 -23.04
C ASP A 266 -5.08 0.67 -21.82
N ARG A 267 -5.10 -0.66 -21.78
CA ARG A 267 -4.52 -1.44 -20.67
C ARG A 267 -3.02 -1.24 -20.49
N THR A 268 -2.30 -0.88 -21.54
CA THR A 268 -0.83 -0.78 -21.58
C THR A 268 -0.33 0.65 -21.76
N HIS A 269 -1.23 1.58 -22.13
CA HIS A 269 -0.89 2.98 -22.38
C HIS A 269 -1.69 3.90 -21.47
N SER A 270 -0.96 4.72 -20.71
CA SER A 270 -1.51 5.78 -19.87
C SER A 270 -1.02 7.14 -20.35
N PRO A 271 -1.87 8.18 -20.33
CA PRO A 271 -1.46 9.55 -20.68
C PRO A 271 -0.34 10.09 -19.76
N GLU A 272 -0.26 9.59 -18.55
CA GLU A 272 0.80 9.88 -17.59
C GLU A 272 1.45 8.55 -17.14
N PHE A 273 2.77 8.46 -17.25
CA PHE A 273 3.51 7.25 -16.89
C PHE A 273 4.91 7.59 -16.37
N ALA A 274 5.50 6.67 -15.60
CA ALA A 274 6.89 6.79 -15.16
C ALA A 274 7.81 6.26 -16.26
N MET A 275 8.92 6.96 -16.49
CA MET A 275 9.99 6.58 -17.39
C MET A 275 11.33 6.68 -16.66
N LEU A 276 12.24 5.76 -16.99
CA LEU A 276 13.65 5.85 -16.66
C LEU A 276 14.41 6.10 -17.96
N GLU A 277 15.21 7.15 -18.00
CA GLU A 277 16.18 7.40 -19.05
C GLU A 277 17.56 7.63 -18.45
N ALA A 278 18.60 7.09 -19.10
CA ALA A 278 19.99 7.24 -18.69
C ALA A 278 20.86 7.53 -19.90
N TYR A 279 21.90 8.34 -19.68
CA TYR A 279 22.88 8.74 -20.70
C TYR A 279 24.28 8.64 -20.13
N GLU A 280 25.20 8.10 -20.94
CA GLU A 280 26.61 7.94 -20.61
C GLU A 280 27.49 8.52 -21.73
N ALA A 281 28.41 9.40 -21.36
CA ALA A 281 29.44 9.91 -22.27
C ALA A 281 30.43 8.78 -22.59
N TYR A 282 30.85 8.72 -23.83
CA TYR A 282 31.83 7.72 -24.35
C TYR A 282 31.33 6.27 -24.32
N GLY A 283 30.11 6.05 -23.90
CA GLY A 283 29.44 4.73 -23.94
C GLY A 283 28.90 4.39 -25.33
N ASP A 284 28.61 3.11 -25.54
CA ASP A 284 27.96 2.59 -26.74
C ASP A 284 26.73 1.74 -26.40
N TYR A 285 26.12 1.12 -27.41
CA TYR A 285 24.95 0.26 -27.19
C TYR A 285 25.25 -0.99 -26.35
N ASN A 286 26.53 -1.47 -26.32
CA ASN A 286 26.91 -2.62 -25.49
C ASN A 286 26.98 -2.23 -24.01
N THR A 287 27.52 -1.04 -23.70
CA THR A 287 27.53 -0.52 -22.31
C THR A 287 26.10 -0.31 -21.80
N MET A 288 25.19 0.21 -22.62
CA MET A 288 23.79 0.35 -22.27
C MET A 288 23.04 -0.99 -22.14
N ALA A 289 23.39 -1.98 -22.95
CA ALA A 289 22.84 -3.32 -22.82
C ALA A 289 23.27 -3.98 -21.50
N ALA A 290 24.57 -3.91 -21.17
CA ALA A 290 25.10 -4.42 -19.90
C ALA A 290 24.48 -3.72 -18.68
N LEU A 291 24.34 -2.39 -18.72
CA LEU A 291 23.65 -1.62 -17.69
C LEU A 291 22.19 -2.07 -17.54
N THR A 292 21.45 -2.25 -18.64
CA THR A 292 20.05 -2.67 -18.62
C THR A 292 19.92 -4.07 -18.01
N GLN A 293 20.78 -5.00 -18.40
CA GLN A 293 20.86 -6.34 -17.83
C GLN A 293 21.09 -6.27 -16.30
N ALA A 294 22.10 -5.49 -15.87
CA ALA A 294 22.42 -5.34 -14.45
C ALA A 294 21.23 -4.74 -13.66
N LEU A 295 20.56 -3.73 -14.19
CA LEU A 295 19.38 -3.13 -13.56
C LEU A 295 18.25 -4.17 -13.34
N ILE A 296 17.98 -5.01 -14.34
CA ILE A 296 16.93 -6.04 -14.25
C ILE A 296 17.33 -7.16 -13.29
N GLN A 297 18.55 -7.70 -13.43
CA GLN A 297 19.04 -8.81 -12.61
C GLN A 297 19.19 -8.40 -11.13
N ASN A 298 19.77 -7.23 -10.85
CA ASN A 298 19.90 -6.71 -9.50
C ASN A 298 18.52 -6.47 -8.86
N ALA A 299 17.55 -5.94 -9.61
CA ALA A 299 16.20 -5.76 -9.11
C ALA A 299 15.53 -7.10 -8.77
N ALA A 300 15.70 -8.13 -9.61
CA ALA A 300 15.18 -9.46 -9.33
C ALA A 300 15.83 -10.06 -8.06
N MET A 301 17.14 -9.95 -7.93
CA MET A 301 17.86 -10.45 -6.74
C MET A 301 17.51 -9.69 -5.46
N ASP A 302 17.44 -8.37 -5.50
CA ASP A 302 17.12 -7.54 -4.33
C ASP A 302 15.65 -7.74 -3.86
N VAL A 303 14.74 -8.07 -4.77
CA VAL A 303 13.31 -8.23 -4.48
C VAL A 303 12.92 -9.66 -4.17
N PHE A 304 13.36 -10.61 -5.00
CA PHE A 304 12.93 -12.01 -4.96
C PHE A 304 14.02 -12.98 -4.49
N GLY A 305 15.29 -12.54 -4.42
CA GLY A 305 16.42 -13.39 -4.06
C GLY A 305 16.79 -14.42 -5.13
N THR A 306 16.24 -14.31 -6.35
CA THR A 306 16.47 -15.23 -7.46
C THR A 306 16.30 -14.53 -8.81
N LEU A 307 16.98 -15.04 -9.84
CA LEU A 307 16.78 -14.62 -11.23
C LEU A 307 15.65 -15.40 -11.94
N GLN A 308 15.12 -16.45 -11.29
CA GLN A 308 13.95 -17.18 -11.78
C GLN A 308 12.70 -16.63 -11.09
N VAL A 309 12.01 -15.72 -11.75
CA VAL A 309 10.85 -15.01 -11.18
C VAL A 309 9.56 -15.71 -11.61
N GLN A 310 8.80 -16.18 -10.62
CA GLN A 310 7.50 -16.79 -10.88
C GLN A 310 6.44 -15.70 -11.18
N LEU A 311 5.74 -15.86 -12.29
CA LEU A 311 4.63 -14.99 -12.71
C LEU A 311 3.30 -15.43 -12.07
N GLU A 312 2.27 -14.59 -12.17
CA GLU A 312 0.93 -14.85 -11.57
C GLU A 312 0.23 -16.05 -12.22
N ASP A 313 0.50 -16.35 -13.50
CA ASP A 313 -0.02 -17.51 -14.23
C ASP A 313 0.72 -18.82 -13.93
N GLY A 314 1.75 -18.76 -13.08
CA GLY A 314 2.60 -19.88 -12.69
C GLY A 314 3.79 -20.13 -13.63
N GLU A 315 3.94 -19.37 -14.71
CA GLU A 315 5.13 -19.42 -15.54
C GLU A 315 6.35 -18.87 -14.81
N VAL A 316 7.53 -19.36 -15.16
CA VAL A 316 8.82 -18.88 -14.63
C VAL A 316 9.52 -18.07 -15.70
N ASN A 317 9.78 -16.81 -15.41
CA ASN A 317 10.62 -15.96 -16.23
C ASN A 317 12.08 -16.08 -15.75
N ASP A 318 12.94 -16.66 -16.56
CA ASP A 318 14.37 -16.82 -16.26
C ASP A 318 15.14 -15.60 -16.78
N LEU A 319 15.66 -14.80 -15.84
CA LEU A 319 16.44 -13.59 -16.09
C LEU A 319 17.95 -13.84 -16.00
N SER A 320 18.40 -15.11 -15.95
CA SER A 320 19.82 -15.48 -15.83
C SER A 320 20.58 -15.44 -17.18
N GLY A 321 19.87 -15.32 -18.28
CA GLY A 321 20.45 -15.23 -19.63
C GLY A 321 21.12 -13.89 -19.92
N ASP A 322 21.98 -13.89 -20.95
CA ASP A 322 22.61 -12.68 -21.49
C ASP A 322 21.64 -11.83 -22.30
#